data_b144e282271abcf5a38ec7adaa9c8f6f
#
_entry.id   b144e282271abcf5a38ec7adaa9c8f6f
#
_cell.length_a   1.000
_cell.length_b   1.000
_cell.length_c   1.000
_cell.angle_alpha   90.00
_cell.angle_beta   90.00
_cell.angle_gamma   90.00
#
_symmetry.space_group_name_H-M   'P 1'
#
loop_
_entity.id
_entity.type
_entity.pdbx_description
1 polymer ?
#
loop_
_entity_poly.entity_id
_entity_poly.type
_entity_poly.pdbx_seq_one_letter_code
_entity_poly.pdbx_strand_id
1 'polypeptide(L)'
;MRFATIRTSDGTTAARLDGDVLIPLAASDVGALLAGGEGPSAAERAGAAPVPASEASFAPLIPRPSKVLCVGLNYRAHILETGRDLPQYPTLFAKFAQTLLGSHDELLLPAVSDRVDWEVELGVVIGRPIYRASRDEAAAAIAGYTVTNDVSMRDWQRRTLQWLQGKMFERSTPVGPYLVT
;
A
#
# COMPACT_ATOMS: atom_id res chain seq x y z
N MET A 1 -12.15 -8.25 8.38
CA MET A 1 -11.04 -8.36 9.36
C MET A 1 -9.99 -7.31 9.08
N ARG A 2 -9.01 -7.14 9.98
CA ARG A 2 -7.88 -6.23 9.74
C ARG A 2 -6.57 -7.00 9.92
N PHE A 3 -5.69 -6.89 8.92
CA PHE A 3 -4.36 -7.50 8.96
C PHE A 3 -3.30 -6.41 8.79
N ALA A 4 -2.15 -6.58 9.44
CA ALA A 4 -1.03 -5.68 9.36
C ALA A 4 0.27 -6.47 9.13
N THR A 5 1.31 -5.79 8.68
CA THR A 5 2.68 -6.27 8.73
C THR A 5 3.42 -5.47 9.79
N ILE A 6 3.93 -6.16 10.80
CA ILE A 6 4.66 -5.54 11.91
C ILE A 6 6.12 -6.00 11.94
N ARG A 7 6.99 -5.14 12.45
CA ARG A 7 8.41 -5.44 12.65
C ARG A 7 8.60 -6.24 13.93
N THR A 8 9.53 -7.16 13.89
CA THR A 8 9.99 -7.97 15.03
C THR A 8 11.51 -7.91 15.12
N SER A 9 12.11 -8.50 16.16
CA SER A 9 13.58 -8.65 16.26
C SER A 9 14.21 -9.36 15.06
N ASP A 10 13.45 -10.27 14.43
CA ASP A 10 13.94 -11.19 13.40
C ASP A 10 13.49 -10.80 11.97
N GLY A 11 12.86 -9.61 11.82
CA GLY A 11 12.37 -9.14 10.54
C GLY A 11 10.93 -8.63 10.60
N THR A 12 10.01 -9.24 9.86
CA THR A 12 8.59 -8.88 9.86
C THR A 12 7.69 -10.09 10.03
N THR A 13 6.46 -9.85 10.47
CA THR A 13 5.42 -10.87 10.54
C THR A 13 4.06 -10.25 10.17
N ALA A 14 3.21 -11.03 9.51
CA ALA A 14 1.80 -10.68 9.40
C ALA A 14 1.14 -10.77 10.77
N ALA A 15 0.16 -9.91 11.04
CA ALA A 15 -0.60 -9.95 12.26
C ALA A 15 -2.08 -9.65 11.99
N ARG A 16 -2.97 -10.28 12.74
CA ARG A 16 -4.41 -10.00 12.75
C ARG A 16 -4.74 -9.10 13.94
N LEU A 17 -5.49 -8.03 13.68
CA LEU A 17 -6.01 -7.19 14.74
C LEU A 17 -7.22 -7.86 15.40
N ASP A 18 -7.18 -8.02 16.72
CA ASP A 18 -8.24 -8.50 17.57
C ASP A 18 -8.42 -7.52 18.74
N GLY A 19 -9.55 -6.81 18.75
CA GLY A 19 -9.71 -5.64 19.63
C GLY A 19 -8.64 -4.59 19.37
N ASP A 20 -7.78 -4.37 20.34
CA ASP A 20 -6.64 -3.43 20.29
C ASP A 20 -5.26 -4.13 20.35
N VAL A 21 -5.23 -5.45 20.16
CA VAL A 21 -4.00 -6.23 20.09
C VAL A 21 -3.79 -6.86 18.72
N LEU A 22 -2.55 -6.97 18.30
CA LEU A 22 -2.11 -7.65 17.10
C LEU A 22 -1.64 -9.05 17.44
N ILE A 23 -2.30 -10.04 16.85
CA ILE A 23 -1.95 -11.46 17.00
C ILE A 23 -1.02 -11.83 15.83
N PRO A 24 0.27 -12.12 16.10
CA PRO A 24 1.21 -12.51 15.06
C PRO A 24 0.82 -13.82 14.36
N LEU A 25 0.96 -13.87 13.04
CA LEU A 25 0.61 -15.02 12.21
C LEU A 25 1.87 -15.71 11.68
N ALA A 26 1.72 -16.95 11.22
CA ALA A 26 2.81 -17.76 10.68
C ALA A 26 3.19 -17.39 9.23
N ALA A 27 3.17 -16.09 8.92
CA ALA A 27 3.58 -15.54 7.61
C ALA A 27 4.46 -14.32 7.84
N SER A 28 5.44 -14.09 6.97
CA SER A 28 6.40 -12.99 7.12
C SER A 28 5.80 -11.60 6.96
N ASP A 29 4.73 -11.48 6.21
CA ASP A 29 4.01 -10.24 5.92
C ASP A 29 2.63 -10.56 5.32
N VAL A 30 1.80 -9.53 5.15
CA VAL A 30 0.45 -9.68 4.57
C VAL A 30 0.50 -10.19 3.11
N GLY A 31 1.54 -9.84 2.34
CA GLY A 31 1.71 -10.37 0.98
C GLY A 31 1.94 -11.89 0.99
N ALA A 32 2.79 -12.38 1.88
CA ALA A 32 3.03 -13.81 2.07
C ALA A 32 1.78 -14.55 2.56
N LEU A 33 1.02 -13.93 3.49
CA LEU A 33 -0.25 -14.44 3.98
C LEU A 33 -1.26 -14.64 2.84
N LEU A 34 -1.41 -13.65 1.96
CA LEU A 34 -2.31 -13.72 0.80
C LEU A 34 -1.85 -14.76 -0.22
N ALA A 35 -0.54 -14.83 -0.49
CA ALA A 35 0.03 -15.80 -1.42
C ALA A 35 -0.15 -17.25 -0.95
N GLY A 36 -0.14 -17.49 0.37
CA GLY A 36 -0.42 -18.78 0.98
C GLY A 36 -1.90 -19.21 0.90
N GLY A 37 -2.81 -18.29 0.55
CA GLY A 37 -4.24 -18.56 0.46
C GLY A 37 -4.93 -18.76 1.83
N GLU A 38 -4.22 -18.56 2.93
CA GLU A 38 -4.73 -18.85 4.27
C GLU A 38 -5.67 -17.76 4.82
N GLY A 39 -5.45 -16.52 4.41
CA GLY A 39 -6.30 -15.37 4.77
C GLY A 39 -6.74 -15.37 6.25
N PRO A 40 -8.06 -15.34 6.51
CA PRO A 40 -8.60 -15.30 7.87
C PRO A 40 -8.32 -16.52 8.74
N SER A 41 -8.03 -17.67 8.15
CA SER A 41 -7.76 -18.94 8.82
C SER A 41 -6.28 -19.20 9.07
N ALA A 42 -5.41 -18.23 8.79
CA ALA A 42 -3.98 -18.37 9.01
C ALA A 42 -3.66 -18.73 10.46
N ALA A 43 -2.76 -19.70 10.61
CA ALA A 43 -2.29 -20.11 11.92
C ALA A 43 -1.54 -18.97 12.64
N GLU A 44 -1.72 -18.89 13.95
CA GLU A 44 -0.96 -17.98 14.79
C GLU A 44 0.52 -18.42 14.82
N ARG A 45 1.43 -17.44 14.93
CA ARG A 45 2.86 -17.73 15.00
C ARG A 45 3.20 -18.37 16.36
N ALA A 46 3.65 -19.60 16.34
CA ALA A 46 3.99 -20.34 17.56
C ALA A 46 5.03 -19.58 18.40
N GLY A 47 4.76 -19.44 19.70
CA GLY A 47 5.64 -18.79 20.66
C GLY A 47 5.70 -17.25 20.57
N ALA A 48 4.97 -16.62 19.67
CA ALA A 48 4.90 -15.18 19.61
C ALA A 48 3.79 -14.62 20.51
N ALA A 49 4.12 -13.62 21.32
CA ALA A 49 3.14 -12.95 22.17
C ALA A 49 2.32 -11.92 21.34
N PRO A 50 1.04 -11.70 21.66
CA PRO A 50 0.28 -10.58 21.14
C PRO A 50 0.96 -9.25 21.44
N VAL A 51 0.83 -8.28 20.52
CA VAL A 51 1.44 -6.95 20.63
C VAL A 51 0.33 -5.91 20.70
N PRO A 52 0.31 -5.00 21.69
CA PRO A 52 -0.63 -3.89 21.67
C PRO A 52 -0.49 -3.08 20.37
N ALA A 53 -1.59 -2.77 19.71
CA ALA A 53 -1.54 -2.05 18.44
C ALA A 53 -0.90 -0.66 18.56
N SER A 54 -0.99 -0.04 19.74
CA SER A 54 -0.35 1.24 20.07
C SER A 54 1.18 1.17 20.21
N GLU A 55 1.73 -0.02 20.42
CA GLU A 55 3.18 -0.26 20.57
C GLU A 55 3.80 -0.89 19.32
N ALA A 56 2.97 -1.25 18.36
CA ALA A 56 3.42 -1.97 17.18
C ALA A 56 4.23 -1.07 16.22
N SER A 57 5.38 -1.57 15.78
CA SER A 57 6.14 -0.97 14.69
C SER A 57 5.62 -1.52 13.35
N PHE A 58 4.87 -0.70 12.62
CA PHE A 58 4.30 -1.10 11.33
C PHE A 58 5.33 -1.02 10.21
N ALA A 59 5.51 -2.11 9.48
CA ALA A 59 6.22 -2.14 8.21
C ALA A 59 5.26 -1.76 7.06
N PRO A 60 5.75 -1.57 5.81
CA PRO A 60 4.86 -1.50 4.65
C PRO A 60 3.92 -2.70 4.65
N LEU A 61 2.65 -2.49 4.38
CA LEU A 61 1.63 -3.54 4.47
C LEU A 61 2.01 -4.80 3.65
N ILE A 62 2.52 -4.59 2.44
CA ILE A 62 3.11 -5.61 1.57
C ILE A 62 4.49 -5.10 1.16
N PRO A 63 5.58 -5.54 1.81
CA PRO A 63 6.92 -4.97 1.59
C PRO A 63 7.47 -5.23 0.19
N ARG A 64 7.05 -6.31 -0.45
CA ARG A 64 7.55 -6.76 -1.77
C ARG A 64 6.41 -7.13 -2.71
N PRO A 65 5.57 -6.17 -3.11
CA PRO A 65 4.54 -6.42 -4.11
C PRO A 65 5.19 -6.65 -5.47
N SER A 66 4.60 -7.52 -6.28
CA SER A 66 5.05 -7.76 -7.65
C SER A 66 4.79 -6.56 -8.57
N LYS A 67 3.75 -5.77 -8.26
CA LYS A 67 3.35 -4.57 -8.99
C LYS A 67 2.71 -3.57 -8.03
N VAL A 68 3.01 -2.29 -8.24
CA VAL A 68 2.26 -1.17 -7.66
C VAL A 68 1.81 -0.30 -8.83
N LEU A 69 0.51 -0.27 -9.08
CA LEU A 69 -0.08 0.50 -10.17
C LEU A 69 -0.96 1.59 -9.57
N CYS A 70 -0.74 2.81 -10.01
CA CYS A 70 -1.52 3.98 -9.60
C CYS A 70 -2.41 4.44 -10.75
N VAL A 71 -3.58 4.97 -10.42
CA VAL A 71 -4.53 5.56 -11.35
C VAL A 71 -4.57 7.05 -11.09
N GLY A 72 -3.92 7.81 -11.93
CA GLY A 72 -3.96 9.28 -11.87
C GLY A 72 -5.27 9.82 -12.41
N LEU A 73 -5.64 11.03 -11.99
CA LEU A 73 -6.89 11.68 -12.38
C LEU A 73 -8.12 10.79 -12.10
N ASN A 74 -8.17 10.19 -10.92
CA ASN A 74 -9.17 9.18 -10.58
C ASN A 74 -10.34 9.72 -9.72
N TYR A 75 -10.29 10.98 -9.29
CA TYR A 75 -11.33 11.62 -8.51
C TYR A 75 -11.97 12.75 -9.33
N ARG A 76 -13.25 12.55 -9.70
CA ARG A 76 -13.98 13.49 -10.57
C ARG A 76 -13.97 14.94 -10.06
N ALA A 77 -14.21 15.14 -8.77
CA ALA A 77 -14.21 16.46 -8.18
C ALA A 77 -12.86 17.17 -8.35
N HIS A 78 -11.77 16.45 -8.05
CA HIS A 78 -10.41 16.97 -8.17
C HIS A 78 -10.04 17.28 -9.64
N ILE A 79 -10.45 16.45 -10.59
CA ILE A 79 -10.19 16.70 -12.03
C ILE A 79 -10.83 18.03 -12.45
N LEU A 80 -12.10 18.21 -12.11
CA LEU A 80 -12.86 19.43 -12.46
C LEU A 80 -12.31 20.67 -11.74
N GLU A 81 -11.91 20.56 -10.47
CA GLU A 81 -11.27 21.63 -9.72
C GLU A 81 -9.96 22.11 -10.36
N THR A 82 -9.19 21.20 -10.97
CA THR A 82 -7.97 21.55 -11.71
C THR A 82 -8.21 22.08 -13.13
N GLY A 83 -9.47 22.25 -13.52
CA GLY A 83 -9.86 22.76 -14.85
C GLY A 83 -9.57 21.79 -16.00
N ARG A 84 -9.48 20.50 -15.73
CA ARG A 84 -9.20 19.45 -16.73
C ARG A 84 -10.49 18.74 -17.15
N ASP A 85 -10.50 18.25 -18.37
CA ASP A 85 -11.54 17.34 -18.86
C ASP A 85 -11.42 15.96 -18.21
N LEU A 86 -12.56 15.27 -18.07
CA LEU A 86 -12.58 13.89 -17.57
C LEU A 86 -11.90 12.97 -18.60
N PRO A 87 -10.91 12.17 -18.19
CA PRO A 87 -10.23 11.27 -19.10
C PRO A 87 -11.18 10.16 -19.58
N GLN A 88 -11.09 9.79 -20.84
CA GLN A 88 -11.83 8.65 -21.40
C GLN A 88 -11.24 7.30 -20.97
N TYR A 89 -9.96 7.26 -20.66
CA TYR A 89 -9.21 6.08 -20.25
C TYR A 89 -8.42 6.37 -18.97
N PRO A 90 -8.17 5.36 -18.12
CA PRO A 90 -7.36 5.54 -16.91
C PRO A 90 -5.94 6.00 -17.27
N THR A 91 -5.45 7.02 -16.59
CA THR A 91 -4.03 7.39 -16.63
C THR A 91 -3.28 6.52 -15.64
N LEU A 92 -2.45 5.61 -16.14
CA LEU A 92 -1.73 4.64 -15.31
C LEU A 92 -0.25 5.01 -15.18
N PHE A 93 0.28 4.85 -13.98
CA PHE A 93 1.73 4.87 -13.73
C PHE A 93 2.09 3.83 -12.67
N ALA A 94 3.37 3.49 -12.60
CA ALA A 94 3.85 2.49 -11.66
C ALA A 94 4.62 3.15 -10.51
N LYS A 95 4.66 2.45 -9.36
CA LYS A 95 5.63 2.67 -8.30
C LYS A 95 6.41 1.37 -8.06
N PHE A 96 7.49 1.46 -7.31
CA PHE A 96 8.38 0.33 -7.03
C PHE A 96 8.32 -0.04 -5.55
N ALA A 97 8.64 -1.29 -5.21
CA ALA A 97 8.67 -1.74 -3.82
C ALA A 97 9.56 -0.85 -2.93
N GLN A 98 10.65 -0.30 -3.47
CA GLN A 98 11.58 0.58 -2.76
C GLN A 98 10.96 1.94 -2.36
N THR A 99 9.86 2.34 -2.99
CA THR A 99 9.15 3.55 -2.60
C THR A 99 8.31 3.37 -1.35
N LEU A 100 7.97 2.12 -0.98
CA LEU A 100 7.04 1.83 0.10
C LEU A 100 7.70 1.98 1.47
N LEU A 101 6.94 2.51 2.43
CA LEU A 101 7.30 2.57 3.84
C LEU A 101 6.07 2.31 4.71
N GLY A 102 6.31 2.00 5.98
CA GLY A 102 5.23 1.78 6.94
C GLY A 102 4.46 3.08 7.21
N SER A 103 3.21 2.95 7.61
CA SER A 103 2.28 4.07 7.82
C SER A 103 2.75 5.09 8.87
N HIS A 104 3.61 4.68 9.80
CA HIS A 104 4.15 5.53 10.87
C HIS A 104 5.65 5.77 10.72
N ASP A 105 6.25 5.37 9.61
CA ASP A 105 7.67 5.62 9.34
C ASP A 105 7.91 7.10 9.03
N GLU A 106 9.08 7.58 9.36
CA GLU A 106 9.54 8.90 8.95
C GLU A 106 9.78 8.94 7.44
N LEU A 107 9.21 9.96 6.82
CA LEU A 107 9.44 10.27 5.41
C LEU A 107 10.54 11.32 5.33
N LEU A 108 11.69 10.94 4.79
CA LEU A 108 12.80 11.88 4.56
C LEU A 108 12.54 12.65 3.27
N LEU A 109 12.39 13.98 3.40
CA LEU A 109 12.22 14.84 2.23
C LEU A 109 13.51 14.91 1.41
N PRO A 110 13.45 14.66 0.09
CA PRO A 110 14.65 14.68 -0.74
C PRO A 110 15.18 16.12 -0.91
N ALA A 111 16.48 16.33 -0.72
CA ALA A 111 17.11 17.65 -0.84
C ALA A 111 17.04 18.26 -2.27
N VAL A 112 16.65 17.45 -3.27
CA VAL A 112 16.56 17.86 -4.68
C VAL A 112 15.19 18.40 -5.08
N SER A 113 14.22 18.44 -4.16
CA SER A 113 12.88 18.97 -4.37
C SER A 113 12.41 19.79 -3.17
N ASP A 114 11.92 20.97 -3.40
CA ASP A 114 11.22 21.84 -2.45
C ASP A 114 9.69 21.84 -2.65
N ARG A 115 9.20 20.98 -3.57
CA ARG A 115 7.80 20.88 -3.99
C ARG A 115 7.20 19.52 -3.66
N VAL A 116 7.40 19.08 -2.44
CA VAL A 116 6.85 17.83 -1.92
C VAL A 116 5.39 18.04 -1.53
N ASP A 117 4.52 17.18 -2.02
CA ASP A 117 3.08 17.24 -1.79
C ASP A 117 2.54 15.84 -1.44
N TRP A 118 1.44 15.78 -0.70
CA TRP A 118 0.81 14.53 -0.28
C TRP A 118 -0.43 14.22 -1.15
N GLU A 119 -0.71 12.94 -1.33
CA GLU A 119 -1.90 12.45 -2.03
C GLU A 119 -2.47 11.26 -1.25
N VAL A 120 -3.52 11.49 -0.42
CA VAL A 120 -4.21 10.39 0.24
C VAL A 120 -5.05 9.61 -0.76
N GLU A 121 -4.87 8.28 -0.78
CA GLU A 121 -5.50 7.42 -1.76
C GLU A 121 -6.04 6.13 -1.14
N LEU A 122 -7.02 5.53 -1.83
CA LEU A 122 -7.50 4.19 -1.56
C LEU A 122 -6.59 3.18 -2.25
N GLY A 123 -5.88 2.38 -1.46
CA GLY A 123 -5.14 1.22 -1.95
C GLY A 123 -6.05 0.00 -2.09
N VAL A 124 -6.09 -0.61 -3.27
CA VAL A 124 -6.80 -1.87 -3.53
C VAL A 124 -5.79 -3.00 -3.62
N VAL A 125 -5.91 -3.99 -2.75
CA VAL A 125 -4.98 -5.12 -2.71
C VAL A 125 -5.59 -6.32 -3.47
N ILE A 126 -4.88 -6.77 -4.50
CA ILE A 126 -5.24 -7.96 -5.26
C ILE A 126 -4.65 -9.19 -4.55
N GLY A 127 -5.52 -10.11 -4.13
CA GLY A 127 -5.15 -11.25 -3.29
C GLY A 127 -4.80 -12.54 -4.03
N ARG A 128 -4.98 -12.59 -5.35
CA ARG A 128 -4.65 -13.76 -6.17
C ARG A 128 -4.27 -13.36 -7.59
N PRO A 129 -3.44 -14.13 -8.28
CA PRO A 129 -3.12 -13.87 -9.68
C PRO A 129 -4.37 -13.90 -10.55
N ILE A 130 -4.49 -12.91 -11.45
CA ILE A 130 -5.52 -12.83 -12.48
C ILE A 130 -4.90 -12.46 -13.82
N TYR A 131 -5.47 -12.96 -14.91
CA TYR A 131 -5.04 -12.64 -16.27
C TYR A 131 -6.24 -12.61 -17.21
N ARG A 132 -6.38 -11.53 -17.97
CA ARG A 132 -7.52 -11.30 -18.89
C ARG A 132 -8.87 -11.51 -18.21
N ALA A 133 -8.96 -11.11 -16.95
CA ALA A 133 -10.14 -11.30 -16.12
C ALA A 133 -11.31 -10.42 -16.58
N SER A 134 -12.50 -10.94 -16.48
CA SER A 134 -13.73 -10.16 -16.55
C SER A 134 -13.82 -9.22 -15.36
N ARG A 135 -14.77 -8.29 -15.38
CA ARG A 135 -15.03 -7.35 -14.28
C ARG A 135 -15.34 -8.07 -12.97
N ASP A 136 -16.17 -9.11 -13.04
CA ASP A 136 -16.59 -9.87 -11.86
C ASP A 136 -15.44 -10.70 -11.29
N GLU A 137 -14.65 -11.33 -12.15
CA GLU A 137 -13.44 -12.07 -11.74
C GLU A 137 -12.38 -11.12 -11.11
N ALA A 138 -12.24 -9.91 -11.66
CA ALA A 138 -11.34 -8.91 -11.10
C ALA A 138 -11.84 -8.42 -9.73
N ALA A 139 -13.12 -8.16 -9.58
CA ALA A 139 -13.73 -7.80 -8.30
C ALA A 139 -13.57 -8.91 -7.26
N ALA A 140 -13.79 -10.17 -7.65
CA ALA A 140 -13.61 -11.33 -6.78
C ALA A 140 -12.14 -11.64 -6.43
N ALA A 141 -11.17 -10.97 -7.06
CA ALA A 141 -9.75 -11.08 -6.75
C ALA A 141 -9.26 -10.05 -5.73
N ILE A 142 -10.09 -9.09 -5.36
CA ILE A 142 -9.75 -8.09 -4.34
C ILE A 142 -9.71 -8.78 -2.97
N ALA A 143 -8.55 -8.71 -2.31
CA ALA A 143 -8.38 -9.20 -0.94
C ALA A 143 -8.89 -8.21 0.10
N GLY A 144 -8.85 -6.92 -0.21
CA GLY A 144 -9.27 -5.85 0.68
C GLY A 144 -8.68 -4.50 0.29
N TYR A 145 -8.81 -3.57 1.21
CA TYR A 145 -8.48 -2.18 1.00
C TYR A 145 -7.53 -1.65 2.09
N THR A 146 -6.75 -0.65 1.73
CA THR A 146 -5.86 0.06 2.66
C THR A 146 -5.80 1.54 2.31
N VAL A 147 -5.15 2.33 3.15
CA VAL A 147 -4.81 3.72 2.86
C VAL A 147 -3.38 3.78 2.36
N THR A 148 -3.13 4.63 1.39
CA THR A 148 -1.78 4.96 0.92
C THR A 148 -1.63 6.46 0.76
N ASN A 149 -0.39 6.94 0.85
CA ASN A 149 -0.06 8.33 0.56
C ASN A 149 0.94 8.35 -0.61
N ASP A 150 0.49 8.75 -1.79
CA ASP A 150 1.34 8.87 -2.97
C ASP A 150 2.11 10.21 -2.93
N VAL A 151 3.08 10.31 -2.02
CA VAL A 151 3.88 11.52 -1.87
C VAL A 151 4.63 11.82 -3.16
N SER A 152 4.45 13.06 -3.64
CA SER A 152 4.83 13.49 -4.97
C SER A 152 5.75 14.69 -4.94
N MET A 153 6.83 14.65 -5.69
CA MET A 153 7.72 15.77 -5.96
C MET A 153 7.21 16.48 -7.21
N ARG A 154 6.41 17.54 -7.02
CA ARG A 154 5.65 18.20 -8.09
C ARG A 154 6.50 18.81 -9.20
N ASP A 155 7.66 19.34 -8.86
CA ASP A 155 8.63 19.85 -9.79
C ASP A 155 9.23 18.75 -10.68
N TRP A 156 9.47 17.56 -10.11
CA TRP A 156 9.94 16.39 -10.85
C TRP A 156 8.82 15.74 -11.67
N GLN A 157 7.63 15.63 -11.12
CA GLN A 157 6.46 15.08 -11.82
C GLN A 157 6.16 15.81 -13.13
N ARG A 158 6.39 17.12 -13.17
CA ARG A 158 6.02 17.98 -14.32
C ARG A 158 7.16 18.21 -15.32
N ARG A 159 8.32 17.57 -15.12
CA ARG A 159 9.49 17.74 -16.01
C ARG A 159 9.27 17.14 -17.39
N THR A 160 8.50 16.06 -17.47
CA THR A 160 8.18 15.35 -18.71
C THR A 160 6.71 14.96 -18.72
N LEU A 161 6.26 14.34 -19.83
CA LEU A 161 4.90 13.79 -19.92
C LEU A 161 4.66 12.61 -18.96
N GLN A 162 5.72 11.92 -18.53
CA GLN A 162 5.65 10.80 -17.60
C GLN A 162 5.87 11.27 -16.17
N TRP A 163 4.92 10.96 -15.30
CA TRP A 163 4.93 11.39 -13.88
C TRP A 163 5.91 10.63 -13.01
N LEU A 164 6.40 9.50 -13.49
CA LEU A 164 7.23 8.55 -12.73
C LEU A 164 8.37 9.22 -11.97
N GLN A 165 9.05 10.20 -12.56
CA GLN A 165 10.16 10.92 -11.93
C GLN A 165 9.78 11.56 -10.59
N GLY A 166 8.56 12.08 -10.47
CA GLY A 166 8.07 12.69 -9.22
C GLY A 166 7.38 11.73 -8.25
N LYS A 167 7.22 10.45 -8.65
CA LYS A 167 6.43 9.44 -7.95
C LYS A 167 7.25 8.23 -7.43
N MET A 168 8.55 8.18 -7.73
CA MET A 168 9.39 7.01 -7.48
C MET A 168 10.57 7.26 -6.52
N PHE A 169 10.54 8.35 -5.78
CA PHE A 169 11.57 8.58 -4.76
C PHE A 169 11.54 7.46 -3.72
N GLU A 170 12.70 7.04 -3.29
CA GLU A 170 12.83 5.98 -2.32
C GLU A 170 12.13 6.35 -1.01
N ARG A 171 11.41 5.39 -0.40
CA ARG A 171 10.69 5.59 0.87
C ARG A 171 9.77 6.82 0.88
N SER A 172 8.98 6.99 -0.19
CA SER A 172 8.06 8.13 -0.35
C SER A 172 6.59 7.75 -0.37
N THR A 173 6.25 6.49 -0.08
CA THR A 173 4.87 6.00 -0.20
C THR A 173 4.47 5.22 1.05
N PRO A 174 3.97 5.90 2.10
CA PRO A 174 3.37 5.24 3.25
C PRO A 174 2.18 4.35 2.83
N VAL A 175 2.15 3.09 3.29
CA VAL A 175 1.07 2.13 2.98
C VAL A 175 0.66 1.39 4.24
N GLY A 176 -0.61 1.43 4.58
CA GLY A 176 -1.16 0.74 5.73
C GLY A 176 -1.88 1.70 6.70
N PRO A 177 -1.93 1.34 8.00
CA PRO A 177 -1.31 0.16 8.63
C PRO A 177 -2.03 -1.15 8.37
N TYR A 178 -3.31 -1.13 7.96
CA TYR A 178 -4.14 -2.32 7.87
C TYR A 178 -4.62 -2.62 6.46
N LEU A 179 -4.65 -3.91 6.12
CA LEU A 179 -5.55 -4.45 5.11
C LEU A 179 -6.91 -4.69 5.77
N VAL A 180 -7.95 -4.07 5.25
CA VAL A 180 -9.34 -4.28 5.67
C VAL A 180 -10.03 -5.15 4.62
N THR A 181 -10.49 -6.33 5.04
CA THR A 181 -11.19 -7.30 4.18
C THR A 181 -12.70 -7.20 4.32
#